data_ec46972a3458c3bb9f5f9ba56ecc7dc0
#
_entry.id   ec46972a3458c3bb9f5f9ba56ecc7dc0
#
_cell.length_a   1.000
_cell.length_b   1.000
_cell.length_c   1.000
_cell.angle_alpha   90.00
_cell.angle_beta   90.00
_cell.angle_gamma   90.00
#
_symmetry.space_group_name_H-M   'P 1'
#
loop_
_entity.id
_entity.type
_entity.pdbx_description
1 polymer ?
#
loop_
_entity_poly.entity_id
_entity_poly.type
_entity_poly.pdbx_seq_one_letter_code
_entity_poly.pdbx_strand_id
1 'polypeptide(L)'
;MKKVFVSICIASTVLAMFSCRSVEKAVPLASINGEWNIIEVNGSKVTPGESRTLPFITFDTATGRVSGNSGCNRMMGSFDVNAKPGSMELKGMASTRMMCPDMTTERNVLGALAQVKGYKKAGKDKMFLCNESNRPVVVLEKKEADVKLSVLNGEWKIKEVNGEAITSG
;
A
#
# COMPACT_ATOMS: atom_id res chain seq x y z
N MET A 1 1.26 -79.80 -5.74
CA MET A 1 0.62 -78.64 -5.13
C MET A 1 1.71 -77.57 -4.92
N LYS A 2 1.89 -76.68 -5.87
CA LYS A 2 2.92 -75.58 -5.82
C LYS A 2 2.23 -74.32 -5.40
N LYS A 3 2.59 -73.80 -4.23
CA LYS A 3 2.13 -72.47 -3.76
C LYS A 3 2.95 -71.38 -4.34
N VAL A 4 2.35 -70.54 -5.18
CA VAL A 4 2.94 -69.36 -5.74
C VAL A 4 2.74 -68.19 -4.76
N PHE A 5 3.82 -67.70 -4.17
CA PHE A 5 3.81 -66.46 -3.39
C PHE A 5 3.95 -65.29 -4.34
N VAL A 6 2.88 -64.51 -4.51
CA VAL A 6 2.91 -63.23 -5.21
C VAL A 6 3.36 -62.17 -4.21
N SER A 7 4.58 -61.69 -4.39
CA SER A 7 5.15 -60.59 -3.62
C SER A 7 4.69 -59.27 -4.24
N ILE A 8 3.78 -58.57 -3.57
CA ILE A 8 3.30 -57.26 -3.95
C ILE A 8 4.31 -56.24 -3.40
N CYS A 9 5.20 -55.73 -4.24
CA CYS A 9 6.02 -54.55 -3.95
C CYS A 9 5.15 -53.30 -4.03
N ILE A 10 4.75 -52.78 -2.90
CA ILE A 10 4.14 -51.44 -2.80
C ILE A 10 5.25 -50.40 -2.87
N ALA A 11 5.47 -49.83 -4.04
CA ALA A 11 6.36 -48.69 -4.23
C ALA A 11 5.65 -47.45 -3.70
N SER A 12 5.98 -47.05 -2.47
CA SER A 12 5.55 -45.79 -1.89
C SER A 12 6.30 -44.60 -2.56
N THR A 13 5.70 -44.02 -3.57
CA THR A 13 6.16 -42.73 -4.14
C THR A 13 5.82 -41.63 -3.17
N VAL A 14 6.80 -41.24 -2.37
CA VAL A 14 6.74 -40.01 -1.56
C VAL A 14 6.82 -38.84 -2.52
N LEU A 15 5.67 -38.24 -2.86
CA LEU A 15 5.57 -36.96 -3.53
C LEU A 15 6.06 -35.89 -2.56
N ALA A 16 7.34 -35.53 -2.64
CA ALA A 16 7.88 -34.36 -1.97
C ALA A 16 7.25 -33.11 -2.61
N MET A 17 6.18 -32.63 -2.01
CA MET A 17 5.63 -31.31 -2.31
C MET A 17 6.68 -30.27 -1.91
N PHE A 18 7.55 -29.89 -2.84
CA PHE A 18 8.34 -28.67 -2.73
C PHE A 18 7.38 -27.49 -2.78
N SER A 19 6.87 -27.10 -1.59
CA SER A 19 6.23 -25.82 -1.41
C SER A 19 7.30 -24.75 -1.64
N CYS A 20 7.41 -24.23 -2.85
CA CYS A 20 8.12 -22.99 -3.13
C CYS A 20 7.42 -21.89 -2.33
N ARG A 21 7.83 -21.71 -1.07
CA ARG A 21 7.63 -20.43 -0.39
C ARG A 21 8.54 -19.46 -1.12
N SER A 22 7.96 -18.67 -2.02
CA SER A 22 8.59 -17.45 -2.49
C SER A 22 8.90 -16.63 -1.23
N VAL A 23 10.18 -16.48 -0.91
CA VAL A 23 10.65 -15.56 0.13
C VAL A 23 10.29 -14.18 -0.38
N GLU A 24 9.13 -13.66 0.06
CA GLU A 24 8.71 -12.32 -0.26
C GLU A 24 9.79 -11.37 0.28
N LYS A 25 10.53 -10.75 -0.66
CA LYS A 25 11.65 -9.90 -0.31
C LYS A 25 11.15 -8.76 0.56
N ALA A 26 11.70 -8.63 1.77
CA ALA A 26 11.29 -7.60 2.72
C ALA A 26 11.34 -6.21 2.05
N VAL A 27 10.24 -5.48 2.12
CA VAL A 27 10.08 -4.18 1.47
C VAL A 27 10.86 -3.13 2.26
N PRO A 28 11.83 -2.41 1.64
CA PRO A 28 12.58 -1.37 2.32
C PRO A 28 11.66 -0.23 2.78
N LEU A 29 11.95 0.37 3.95
CA LEU A 29 11.16 1.48 4.49
C LEU A 29 11.08 2.67 3.51
N ALA A 30 12.16 2.98 2.81
CA ALA A 30 12.20 4.06 1.82
C ALA A 30 11.13 3.93 0.72
N SER A 31 10.63 2.72 0.44
CA SER A 31 9.62 2.51 -0.60
C SER A 31 8.23 3.02 -0.23
N ILE A 32 7.96 3.25 1.06
CA ILE A 32 6.69 3.82 1.52
C ILE A 32 6.75 5.36 1.63
N ASN A 33 7.91 5.96 1.43
CA ASN A 33 8.07 7.42 1.55
C ASN A 33 7.16 8.19 0.59
N GLY A 34 6.61 9.31 1.06
CA GLY A 34 5.77 10.20 0.27
C GLY A 34 4.28 10.05 0.54
N GLU A 35 3.47 10.61 -0.35
CA GLU A 35 2.02 10.71 -0.21
C GLU A 35 1.29 9.58 -0.94
N TRP A 36 0.27 9.03 -0.29
CA TRP A 36 -0.51 7.89 -0.75
C TRP A 36 -1.99 8.13 -0.54
N ASN A 37 -2.79 7.93 -1.57
CA ASN A 37 -4.25 7.88 -1.44
C ASN A 37 -4.67 6.59 -0.74
N ILE A 38 -5.64 6.67 0.15
CA ILE A 38 -6.27 5.51 0.79
C ILE A 38 -7.45 5.10 -0.11
N ILE A 39 -7.30 3.98 -0.83
CA ILE A 39 -8.29 3.55 -1.82
C ILE A 39 -9.19 2.42 -1.32
N GLU A 40 -8.77 1.70 -0.26
CA GLU A 40 -9.55 0.63 0.34
C GLU A 40 -9.25 0.52 1.83
N VAL A 41 -10.28 0.24 2.62
CA VAL A 41 -10.20 0.04 4.08
C VAL A 41 -11.01 -1.19 4.45
N ASN A 42 -10.37 -2.16 5.11
CA ASN A 42 -10.97 -3.43 5.55
C ASN A 42 -11.75 -4.15 4.43
N GLY A 43 -11.20 -4.17 3.20
CA GLY A 43 -11.82 -4.80 2.03
C GLY A 43 -12.93 -3.98 1.36
N SER A 44 -13.23 -2.79 1.87
CA SER A 44 -14.23 -1.90 1.28
C SER A 44 -13.55 -0.75 0.56
N LYS A 45 -13.95 -0.53 -0.71
CA LYS A 45 -13.43 0.58 -1.51
C LYS A 45 -13.83 1.93 -0.88
N VAL A 46 -12.87 2.84 -0.78
CA VAL A 46 -13.10 4.21 -0.33
C VAL A 46 -13.49 5.07 -1.53
N THR A 47 -14.58 5.78 -1.39
CA THR A 47 -15.02 6.79 -2.37
C THR A 47 -14.74 8.19 -1.85
N PRO A 48 -14.41 9.15 -2.72
CA PRO A 48 -14.29 10.54 -2.29
C PRO A 48 -15.59 11.02 -1.63
N GLY A 49 -15.46 11.69 -0.49
CA GLY A 49 -16.58 12.35 0.17
C GLY A 49 -16.97 13.68 -0.50
N GLU A 50 -17.66 14.56 0.23
CA GLU A 50 -18.09 15.88 -0.28
C GLU A 50 -16.91 16.76 -0.75
N SER A 51 -15.73 16.58 -0.19
CA SER A 51 -14.49 17.26 -0.62
C SER A 51 -13.99 16.83 -2.00
N ARG A 52 -14.61 15.79 -2.62
CA ARG A 52 -14.20 15.16 -3.88
C ARG A 52 -12.76 14.63 -3.89
N THR A 53 -12.11 14.59 -2.75
CA THR A 53 -10.76 14.05 -2.60
C THR A 53 -10.79 12.76 -1.78
N LEU A 54 -9.93 11.81 -2.14
CA LEU A 54 -9.71 10.61 -1.33
C LEU A 54 -9.00 10.99 -0.03
N PRO A 55 -9.25 10.27 1.07
CA PRO A 55 -8.37 10.32 2.23
C PRO A 55 -6.95 9.94 1.78
N PHE A 56 -5.96 10.53 2.42
CA PHE A 56 -4.56 10.27 2.09
C PHE A 56 -3.68 10.22 3.34
N ILE A 57 -2.54 9.58 3.21
CA ILE A 57 -1.51 9.47 4.23
C ILE A 57 -0.14 9.75 3.62
N THR A 58 0.67 10.52 4.32
CA THR A 58 2.04 10.85 3.93
C THR A 58 2.98 10.25 4.97
N PHE A 59 3.99 9.51 4.51
CA PHE A 59 5.07 8.98 5.33
C PHE A 59 6.34 9.76 5.06
N ASP A 60 6.94 10.31 6.08
CA ASP A 60 8.29 10.86 6.06
C ASP A 60 9.24 9.84 6.70
N THR A 61 9.90 9.06 5.87
CA THR A 61 10.79 7.99 6.34
C THR A 61 12.13 8.50 6.89
N ALA A 62 12.45 9.78 6.72
CA ALA A 62 13.62 10.38 7.33
C ALA A 62 13.38 10.75 8.80
N THR A 63 12.18 11.21 9.12
CA THR A 63 11.82 11.67 10.48
C THR A 63 10.92 10.72 11.25
N GLY A 64 10.33 9.71 10.57
CA GLY A 64 9.33 8.82 11.17
C GLY A 64 7.98 9.49 11.43
N ARG A 65 7.69 10.58 10.73
CA ARG A 65 6.41 11.30 10.84
C ARG A 65 5.36 10.75 9.88
N VAL A 66 4.13 10.76 10.35
CA VAL A 66 2.94 10.50 9.54
C VAL A 66 2.04 11.72 9.58
N SER A 67 1.50 12.09 8.44
CA SER A 67 0.48 13.12 8.33
C SER A 67 -0.53 12.76 7.24
N GLY A 68 -1.66 13.45 7.17
CA GLY A 68 -2.64 13.20 6.12
C GLY A 68 -4.02 13.74 6.43
N ASN A 69 -5.01 13.17 5.73
CA ASN A 69 -6.42 13.44 5.93
C ASN A 69 -7.20 12.12 5.95
N SER A 70 -8.03 11.93 6.96
CA SER A 70 -8.80 10.70 7.17
C SER A 70 -10.17 10.68 6.48
N GLY A 71 -10.50 11.75 5.74
CA GLY A 71 -11.80 11.96 5.08
C GLY A 71 -12.39 13.31 5.41
N CYS A 72 -12.50 13.67 6.69
CA CYS A 72 -12.90 14.97 7.19
C CYS A 72 -11.74 15.70 7.87
N ASN A 73 -11.04 15.01 8.74
CA ASN A 73 -10.05 15.61 9.64
C ASN A 73 -8.62 15.36 9.17
N ARG A 74 -7.74 16.33 9.45
CA ARG A 74 -6.30 16.13 9.34
C ARG A 74 -5.85 15.15 10.41
N MET A 75 -4.94 14.26 10.06
CA MET A 75 -4.33 13.31 10.97
C MET A 75 -2.82 13.47 11.01
N MET A 76 -2.23 13.13 12.16
CA MET A 76 -0.79 13.12 12.36
C MET A 76 -0.42 12.01 13.34
N GLY A 77 0.82 11.56 13.25
CA GLY A 77 1.38 10.53 14.12
C GLY A 77 2.84 10.27 13.81
N SER A 78 3.33 9.14 14.26
CA SER A 78 4.71 8.72 14.04
C SER A 78 4.82 7.20 13.87
N PHE A 79 5.98 6.75 13.39
CA PHE A 79 6.39 5.36 13.34
C PHE A 79 7.89 5.24 13.59
N ASP A 80 8.35 4.04 13.93
CA ASP A 80 9.77 3.78 14.16
C ASP A 80 10.50 3.55 12.83
N VAL A 81 11.44 4.44 12.51
CA VAL A 81 12.27 4.35 11.30
C VAL A 81 13.30 3.21 11.37
N ASN A 82 13.60 2.70 12.57
CA ASN A 82 14.51 1.60 12.78
C ASN A 82 13.81 0.23 12.85
N ALA A 83 12.48 0.20 12.62
CA ALA A 83 11.73 -1.04 12.57
C ALA A 83 12.25 -1.97 11.47
N LYS A 84 12.08 -3.27 11.66
CA LYS A 84 12.45 -4.28 10.65
C LYS A 84 11.73 -3.99 9.33
N PRO A 85 12.38 -4.16 8.17
CA PRO A 85 11.73 -4.03 6.87
C PRO A 85 10.42 -4.83 6.79
N GLY A 86 9.35 -4.18 6.32
CA GLY A 86 8.00 -4.75 6.29
C GLY A 86 7.21 -4.63 7.59
N SER A 87 7.85 -4.21 8.70
CA SER A 87 7.20 -3.96 9.99
C SER A 87 6.91 -2.47 10.16
N MET A 88 5.73 -2.12 10.66
CA MET A 88 5.33 -0.73 10.94
C MET A 88 4.21 -0.71 11.97
N GLU A 89 4.36 0.11 12.97
CA GLU A 89 3.30 0.45 13.91
C GLU A 89 3.14 1.96 13.96
N LEU A 90 1.90 2.43 13.75
CA LEU A 90 1.58 3.85 13.85
C LEU A 90 1.34 4.23 15.30
N LYS A 91 2.08 5.22 15.80
CA LYS A 91 2.05 5.65 17.21
C LYS A 91 1.58 7.09 17.33
N GLY A 92 0.92 7.41 18.43
CA GLY A 92 0.51 8.76 18.74
C GLY A 92 -0.42 9.38 17.69
N MET A 93 -1.23 8.55 17.02
CA MET A 93 -2.17 9.05 16.02
C MET A 93 -3.18 9.99 16.66
N ALA A 94 -3.23 11.21 16.15
CA ALA A 94 -4.15 12.25 16.53
C ALA A 94 -4.84 12.82 15.29
N SER A 95 -6.06 13.35 15.45
CA SER A 95 -6.78 14.06 14.40
C SER A 95 -7.40 15.34 14.91
N THR A 96 -7.66 16.29 14.01
CA THR A 96 -8.50 17.44 14.30
C THR A 96 -9.94 16.97 14.61
N ARG A 97 -10.78 17.84 15.13
CA ARG A 97 -12.16 17.49 15.56
C ARG A 97 -13.19 18.33 14.82
N MET A 98 -13.08 18.40 13.50
CA MET A 98 -14.14 18.98 12.68
C MET A 98 -15.31 18.00 12.59
N MET A 99 -16.53 18.53 12.53
CA MET A 99 -17.74 17.73 12.29
C MET A 99 -18.13 17.88 10.84
N CYS A 100 -18.05 16.77 10.08
CA CYS A 100 -18.57 16.68 8.72
C CYS A 100 -19.93 15.93 8.73
N PRO A 101 -20.78 16.14 7.73
CA PRO A 101 -22.08 15.46 7.64
C PRO A 101 -21.95 13.94 7.69
N ASP A 102 -20.90 13.37 7.05
CA ASP A 102 -20.59 11.94 7.13
C ASP A 102 -19.17 11.71 7.68
N MET A 103 -19.11 11.09 8.85
CA MET A 103 -17.89 10.71 9.55
C MET A 103 -17.53 9.23 9.37
N THR A 104 -18.25 8.50 8.52
CA THR A 104 -18.08 7.05 8.37
C THR A 104 -16.71 6.71 7.79
N THR A 105 -16.30 7.41 6.74
CA THR A 105 -14.97 7.22 6.13
C THR A 105 -13.86 7.48 7.13
N GLU A 106 -13.92 8.55 7.89
CA GLU A 106 -12.92 8.89 8.90
C GLU A 106 -12.80 7.81 9.97
N ARG A 107 -13.94 7.37 10.55
CA ARG A 107 -13.94 6.30 11.56
C ARG A 107 -13.31 5.02 11.03
N ASN A 108 -13.65 4.64 9.80
CA ASN A 108 -13.11 3.44 9.17
C ASN A 108 -11.60 3.56 8.93
N VAL A 109 -11.14 4.69 8.39
CA VAL A 109 -9.71 4.96 8.15
C VAL A 109 -8.93 4.92 9.45
N LEU A 110 -9.32 5.70 10.46
CA LEU A 110 -8.61 5.76 11.73
C LEU A 110 -8.63 4.41 12.45
N GLY A 111 -9.76 3.69 12.43
CA GLY A 111 -9.88 2.36 13.01
C GLY A 111 -9.01 1.30 12.33
N ALA A 112 -8.83 1.39 11.01
CA ALA A 112 -7.93 0.51 10.27
C ALA A 112 -6.45 0.87 10.51
N LEU A 113 -6.10 2.15 10.52
CA LEU A 113 -4.74 2.61 10.79
C LEU A 113 -4.26 2.20 12.19
N ALA A 114 -5.14 2.14 13.19
CA ALA A 114 -4.83 1.66 14.54
C ALA A 114 -4.43 0.17 14.59
N GLN A 115 -4.82 -0.62 13.58
CA GLN A 115 -4.51 -2.04 13.49
C GLN A 115 -3.20 -2.35 12.76
N VAL A 116 -2.54 -1.35 12.17
CA VAL A 116 -1.35 -1.53 11.35
C VAL A 116 -0.17 -2.03 12.18
N LYS A 117 0.41 -3.15 11.73
CA LYS A 117 1.62 -3.77 12.29
C LYS A 117 2.71 -4.01 11.25
N GLY A 118 2.39 -3.81 9.96
CA GLY A 118 3.34 -3.99 8.88
C GLY A 118 2.84 -3.46 7.55
N TYR A 119 3.72 -3.53 6.55
CA TYR A 119 3.39 -3.10 5.19
C TYR A 119 4.00 -4.04 4.15
N LYS A 120 3.36 -4.13 2.99
CA LYS A 120 3.79 -4.95 1.85
C LYS A 120 3.57 -4.21 0.55
N LYS A 121 4.46 -4.46 -0.43
CA LYS A 121 4.28 -3.94 -1.77
C LYS A 121 3.18 -4.71 -2.51
N ALA A 122 2.29 -3.99 -3.18
CA ALA A 122 1.17 -4.53 -3.95
C ALA A 122 1.26 -4.10 -5.43
N GLY A 123 2.39 -4.35 -6.07
CA GLY A 123 2.67 -3.89 -7.42
C GLY A 123 3.57 -2.65 -7.47
N LYS A 124 3.53 -1.88 -8.57
CA LYS A 124 4.41 -0.73 -8.78
C LYS A 124 4.01 0.46 -7.90
N ASP A 125 2.72 0.79 -7.90
CA ASP A 125 2.17 2.02 -7.33
C ASP A 125 1.19 1.76 -6.18
N LYS A 126 1.16 0.53 -5.64
CA LYS A 126 0.29 0.14 -4.53
C LYS A 126 1.05 -0.43 -3.35
N MET A 127 0.51 -0.21 -2.15
CA MET A 127 1.04 -0.71 -0.89
C MET A 127 -0.12 -1.19 -0.01
N PHE A 128 0.08 -2.31 0.66
CA PHE A 128 -0.80 -2.79 1.71
C PHE A 128 -0.25 -2.40 3.07
N LEU A 129 -1.08 -1.82 3.93
CA LEU A 129 -0.83 -1.78 5.36
C LEU A 129 -1.56 -2.97 5.98
N CYS A 130 -0.85 -3.76 6.75
CA CYS A 130 -1.32 -5.04 7.26
C CYS A 130 -1.44 -5.04 8.78
N ASN A 131 -2.39 -5.79 9.31
CA ASN A 131 -2.53 -6.04 10.74
C ASN A 131 -1.56 -7.14 11.22
N GLU A 132 -1.62 -7.47 12.51
CA GLU A 132 -0.79 -8.49 13.15
C GLU A 132 -0.90 -9.88 12.47
N SER A 133 -2.08 -10.24 11.97
CA SER A 133 -2.29 -11.47 11.20
C SER A 133 -1.83 -11.38 9.74
N ASN A 134 -1.07 -10.32 9.40
CA ASN A 134 -0.54 -10.06 8.06
C ASN A 134 -1.62 -9.90 6.96
N ARG A 135 -2.85 -9.57 7.35
CA ARG A 135 -3.96 -9.28 6.45
C ARG A 135 -4.01 -7.78 6.12
N PRO A 136 -4.21 -7.40 4.85
CA PRO A 136 -4.38 -6.00 4.47
C PRO A 136 -5.59 -5.39 5.20
N VAL A 137 -5.39 -4.26 5.84
CA VAL A 137 -6.44 -3.45 6.46
C VAL A 137 -6.59 -2.10 5.77
N VAL A 138 -5.54 -1.64 5.07
CA VAL A 138 -5.58 -0.45 4.21
C VAL A 138 -4.85 -0.75 2.92
N VAL A 139 -5.43 -0.37 1.79
CA VAL A 139 -4.77 -0.37 0.48
C VAL A 139 -4.46 1.07 0.11
N LEU A 140 -3.20 1.30 -0.17
CA LEU A 140 -2.66 2.59 -0.58
C LEU A 140 -2.33 2.57 -2.07
N GLU A 141 -2.61 3.68 -2.74
CA GLU A 141 -2.18 3.94 -4.11
C GLU A 141 -1.33 5.21 -4.12
N LYS A 142 -0.14 5.14 -4.74
CA LYS A 142 0.78 6.26 -4.74
C LYS A 142 0.12 7.45 -5.42
N LYS A 143 0.08 8.58 -4.71
CA LYS A 143 -0.37 9.82 -5.31
C LYS A 143 0.74 10.29 -6.24
N GLU A 144 0.40 10.47 -7.52
CA GLU A 144 1.33 11.09 -8.46
C GLU A 144 1.67 12.48 -7.91
N ALA A 145 2.95 12.78 -7.86
CA ALA A 145 3.37 14.13 -7.48
C ALA A 145 2.80 15.09 -8.53
N ASP A 146 2.02 16.06 -8.10
CA ASP A 146 1.67 17.18 -8.96
C ASP A 146 2.96 17.71 -9.57
N VAL A 147 3.03 17.68 -10.90
CA VAL A 147 4.21 18.20 -11.63
C VAL A 147 4.41 19.62 -11.17
N LYS A 148 5.45 19.87 -10.38
CA LYS A 148 5.73 21.22 -9.91
C LYS A 148 5.85 22.11 -11.12
N LEU A 149 5.13 23.22 -11.15
CA LEU A 149 5.18 24.19 -12.25
C LEU A 149 6.63 24.59 -12.61
N SER A 150 7.54 24.52 -11.64
CA SER A 150 8.98 24.72 -11.83
C SER A 150 9.64 23.73 -12.79
N VAL A 151 9.09 22.51 -12.94
CA VAL A 151 9.59 21.52 -13.91
C VAL A 151 9.14 21.88 -15.33
N LEU A 152 8.08 22.70 -15.46
CA LEU A 152 7.55 23.18 -16.73
C LEU A 152 8.20 24.50 -17.18
N ASN A 153 9.07 25.10 -16.36
CA ASN A 153 9.82 26.30 -16.73
C ASN A 153 10.92 25.93 -17.74
N GLY A 154 10.91 26.56 -18.89
CA GLY A 154 11.88 26.33 -19.95
C GLY A 154 11.27 26.39 -21.34
N GLU A 155 12.10 26.27 -22.36
CA GLU A 155 11.64 26.11 -23.74
C GLU A 155 11.30 24.66 -24.03
N TRP A 156 10.09 24.43 -24.51
CA TRP A 156 9.59 23.10 -24.85
C TRP A 156 9.38 22.97 -26.34
N LYS A 157 9.99 21.98 -26.96
CA LYS A 157 9.68 21.62 -28.35
C LYS A 157 8.51 20.65 -28.39
N ILE A 158 7.44 21.05 -29.02
CA ILE A 158 6.33 20.15 -29.30
C ILE A 158 6.78 19.20 -30.42
N LYS A 159 6.84 17.90 -30.13
CA LYS A 159 7.25 16.86 -31.10
C LYS A 159 6.07 16.22 -31.81
N GLU A 160 4.91 16.25 -31.19
CA GLU A 160 3.73 15.55 -31.66
C GLU A 160 2.47 16.26 -31.18
N VAL A 161 1.46 16.34 -32.02
CA VAL A 161 0.10 16.84 -31.68
C VAL A 161 -0.92 15.84 -32.18
N ASN A 162 -1.81 15.38 -31.30
CA ASN A 162 -2.85 14.39 -31.61
C ASN A 162 -2.33 13.09 -32.26
N GLY A 163 -1.13 12.64 -31.91
CA GLY A 163 -0.51 11.45 -32.48
C GLY A 163 0.24 11.69 -33.80
N GLU A 164 0.29 12.90 -34.31
CA GLU A 164 1.04 13.27 -35.52
C GLU A 164 2.31 14.01 -35.18
N ALA A 165 3.44 13.55 -35.70
CA ALA A 165 4.75 14.18 -35.53
C ALA A 165 4.81 15.54 -36.24
N ILE A 166 5.29 16.56 -35.56
CA ILE A 166 5.54 17.90 -36.17
C ILE A 166 6.89 17.87 -36.84
N THR A 167 6.90 17.95 -38.18
CA THR A 167 8.10 18.23 -38.96
C THR A 167 8.32 19.73 -39.04
N SER A 168 9.48 20.20 -38.59
CA SER A 168 9.90 21.58 -38.83
C SER A 168 10.11 21.81 -40.32
N GLY A 169 9.32 22.70 -40.93
CA GLY A 169 9.60 23.23 -42.25
C GLY A 169 10.83 24.13 -42.28
#